data_6a94ba6aafca2752727e1f1f061352cc
#
_entry.id   6a94ba6aafca2752727e1f1f061352cc
#
_cell.length_a   1.000
_cell.length_b   1.000
_cell.length_c   1.000
_cell.angle_alpha   90.00
_cell.angle_beta   90.00
_cell.angle_gamma   90.00
#
_symmetry.space_group_name_H-M   'P 1'
#
loop_
_entity.id
_entity.type
_entity.pdbx_description
1 polymer ?
#
loop_
_entity_poly.entity_id
_entity_poly.type
_entity_poly.pdbx_seq_one_letter_code
_entity_poly.pdbx_strand_id
1 'polypeptide(L)'
;MAKRTPPTVFLTGATGAIGSRVLEHYLQRGAEVLVLVRPRERQSSAERIAALLDAAKLPAEPRRRAHVVEGSIEEPHCGLGRLERERVIGAADLFIHSAAVTHLGAGAEECHRANVLGTENALELARLCQSSGRLRRFAYLSSYAASGTARSGFFAEDSLPAKPAFANHYERTKYQAEQRVREELAAGMPVVIFRPSVTVGDTKTGRIASFNLFYQAVRIFGSGMLSHWPDLRQRKVNIVPVDYVARAIRRGLEVAWALGRTFHLVSRNGCLLKDLFDLVKAFPHLRIPKLVPMAQWSLHLLSHKEQAIHRALETYLLPYLNDLRLETRNAERLLALPVINPTFLRRVLEYAVKAGYLPAEIFGPLSRGVGTTVAG
;
A
#
# COMPACT_ATOMS: atom_id res chain seq x y z
N MET A 1 -13.24 -21.99 25.29
CA MET A 1 -13.09 -21.81 23.82
C MET A 1 -11.85 -22.56 23.38
N ALA A 2 -11.99 -23.57 22.51
CA ALA A 2 -10.83 -24.27 21.96
C ALA A 2 -9.92 -23.28 21.21
N LYS A 3 -8.62 -23.27 21.49
CA LYS A 3 -7.62 -22.49 20.74
C LYS A 3 -7.67 -22.96 19.27
N ARG A 4 -8.25 -22.14 18.39
CA ARG A 4 -8.18 -22.43 16.95
C ARG A 4 -6.70 -22.46 16.54
N THR A 5 -6.29 -23.52 15.88
CA THR A 5 -4.95 -23.63 15.25
C THR A 5 -4.76 -22.41 14.34
N PRO A 6 -3.61 -21.69 14.43
CA PRO A 6 -3.33 -20.61 13.52
C PRO A 6 -3.39 -21.08 12.06
N PRO A 7 -3.85 -20.24 11.11
CA PRO A 7 -3.95 -20.61 9.70
C PRO A 7 -2.56 -20.71 9.05
N THR A 8 -2.47 -21.51 8.01
CA THR A 8 -1.38 -21.41 7.02
C THR A 8 -1.77 -20.37 5.97
N VAL A 9 -0.89 -19.41 5.74
CA VAL A 9 -1.11 -18.30 4.80
C VAL A 9 -0.19 -18.42 3.60
N PHE A 10 -0.70 -18.39 2.38
CA PHE A 10 0.11 -18.12 1.20
C PHE A 10 0.06 -16.63 0.89
N LEU A 11 1.22 -15.98 0.83
CA LEU A 11 1.34 -14.52 0.70
C LEU A 11 2.20 -14.16 -0.51
N THR A 12 1.63 -13.39 -1.43
CA THR A 12 2.40 -12.74 -2.50
C THR A 12 2.69 -11.28 -2.14
N GLY A 13 3.79 -10.72 -2.64
CA GLY A 13 4.14 -9.33 -2.42
C GLY A 13 4.67 -8.99 -1.02
N ALA A 14 5.19 -9.97 -0.30
CA ALA A 14 5.73 -9.79 1.06
C ALA A 14 6.86 -8.77 1.19
N THR A 15 7.58 -8.45 0.11
CA THR A 15 8.64 -7.43 0.10
C THR A 15 8.13 -6.01 -0.13
N GLY A 16 6.83 -5.83 -0.41
CA GLY A 16 6.18 -4.53 -0.56
C GLY A 16 5.76 -3.91 0.76
N ALA A 17 5.29 -2.67 0.73
CA ALA A 17 4.90 -1.90 1.91
C ALA A 17 3.82 -2.62 2.76
N ILE A 18 2.73 -3.06 2.13
CA ILE A 18 1.61 -3.71 2.83
C ILE A 18 1.96 -5.17 3.15
N GLY A 19 2.46 -5.93 2.15
CA GLY A 19 2.73 -7.36 2.30
C GLY A 19 3.73 -7.67 3.40
N SER A 20 4.77 -6.83 3.58
CA SER A 20 5.73 -6.97 4.68
C SER A 20 5.07 -6.86 6.05
N ARG A 21 4.16 -5.90 6.22
CA ARG A 21 3.45 -5.70 7.48
C ARG A 21 2.42 -6.81 7.74
N VAL A 22 1.80 -7.33 6.68
CA VAL A 22 0.92 -8.51 6.75
C VAL A 22 1.72 -9.73 7.20
N LEU A 23 2.89 -9.99 6.58
CA LEU A 23 3.79 -11.06 6.98
C LEU A 23 4.13 -10.99 8.47
N GLU A 24 4.67 -9.85 8.94
CA GLU A 24 4.99 -9.63 10.35
C GLU A 24 3.79 -9.92 11.27
N HIS A 25 2.63 -9.41 10.89
CA HIS A 25 1.42 -9.53 11.69
C HIS A 25 0.96 -10.98 11.87
N TYR A 26 1.03 -11.80 10.80
CA TYR A 26 0.67 -13.21 10.86
C TYR A 26 1.72 -14.05 11.61
N LEU A 27 3.01 -13.82 11.39
CA LEU A 27 4.08 -14.50 12.09
C LEU A 27 4.02 -14.27 13.61
N GLN A 28 3.79 -13.01 14.05
CA GLN A 28 3.61 -12.67 15.46
C GLN A 28 2.43 -13.37 16.13
N ARG A 29 1.48 -13.89 15.36
CA ARG A 29 0.29 -14.62 15.83
C ARG A 29 0.40 -16.13 15.68
N GLY A 30 1.59 -16.61 15.34
CA GLY A 30 1.88 -18.03 15.26
C GLY A 30 1.40 -18.71 13.96
N ALA A 31 1.03 -17.94 12.92
CA ALA A 31 0.67 -18.51 11.63
C ALA A 31 1.91 -19.00 10.88
N GLU A 32 1.79 -20.11 10.16
CA GLU A 32 2.74 -20.51 9.14
C GLU A 32 2.48 -19.68 7.88
N VAL A 33 3.55 -19.12 7.28
CA VAL A 33 3.40 -18.27 6.10
C VAL A 33 4.30 -18.76 4.97
N LEU A 34 3.68 -19.24 3.90
CA LEU A 34 4.35 -19.57 2.64
C LEU A 34 4.50 -18.27 1.85
N VAL A 35 5.71 -17.78 1.70
CA VAL A 35 6.00 -16.44 1.17
C VAL A 35 6.52 -16.55 -0.25
N LEU A 36 5.70 -16.16 -1.24
CA LEU A 36 6.14 -16.12 -2.64
C LEU A 36 7.12 -14.98 -2.86
N VAL A 37 8.33 -15.30 -3.31
CA VAL A 37 9.40 -14.33 -3.56
C VAL A 37 10.02 -14.57 -4.93
N ARG A 38 10.04 -13.51 -5.74
CA ARG A 38 10.66 -13.56 -7.07
C ARG A 38 12.19 -13.67 -6.94
N PRO A 39 12.85 -14.64 -7.59
CA PRO A 39 14.30 -14.74 -7.62
C PRO A 39 14.97 -13.46 -8.13
N ARG A 40 16.16 -13.16 -7.65
CA ARG A 40 17.03 -12.07 -8.13
C ARG A 40 18.48 -12.52 -8.17
N GLU A 41 19.25 -12.08 -9.16
CA GLU A 41 20.63 -12.51 -9.37
C GLU A 41 21.60 -12.19 -8.21
N ARG A 42 21.38 -11.07 -7.51
CA ARG A 42 22.34 -10.55 -6.51
C ARG A 42 21.99 -10.86 -5.06
N GLN A 43 20.81 -11.39 -4.79
CA GLN A 43 20.36 -11.64 -3.42
C GLN A 43 19.30 -12.74 -3.42
N SER A 44 19.54 -13.79 -2.67
CA SER A 44 18.59 -14.91 -2.55
C SER A 44 17.25 -14.48 -1.97
N SER A 45 16.21 -15.21 -2.31
CA SER A 45 14.87 -14.96 -1.80
C SER A 45 14.80 -15.08 -0.27
N ALA A 46 15.56 -16.03 0.30
CA ALA A 46 15.65 -16.22 1.75
C ALA A 46 16.33 -15.03 2.45
N GLU A 47 17.47 -14.54 1.92
CA GLU A 47 18.16 -13.36 2.47
C GLU A 47 17.29 -12.12 2.43
N ARG A 48 16.49 -11.92 1.38
CA ARG A 48 15.57 -10.78 1.28
C ARG A 48 14.48 -10.82 2.34
N ILE A 49 13.93 -11.98 2.64
CA ILE A 49 12.94 -12.14 3.72
C ILE A 49 13.61 -12.02 5.07
N ALA A 50 14.79 -12.61 5.28
CA ALA A 50 15.56 -12.46 6.52
C ALA A 50 15.84 -10.99 6.84
N ALA A 51 16.39 -10.23 5.88
CA ALA A 51 16.66 -8.79 6.02
C ALA A 51 15.40 -7.98 6.36
N LEU A 52 14.25 -8.31 5.75
CA LEU A 52 12.97 -7.67 6.05
C LEU A 52 12.54 -7.94 7.51
N LEU A 53 12.67 -9.19 7.98
CA LEU A 53 12.31 -9.58 9.34
C LEU A 53 13.29 -9.03 10.37
N ASP A 54 14.58 -8.85 10.00
CA ASP A 54 15.59 -8.16 10.81
C ASP A 54 15.24 -6.67 10.98
N ALA A 55 14.93 -5.99 9.88
CA ALA A 55 14.49 -4.59 9.91
C ALA A 55 13.20 -4.40 10.74
N ALA A 56 12.36 -5.42 10.79
CA ALA A 56 11.17 -5.47 11.64
C ALA A 56 11.48 -5.78 13.10
N LYS A 57 12.70 -6.16 13.44
CA LYS A 57 13.12 -6.63 14.78
C LYS A 57 12.24 -7.77 15.30
N LEU A 58 11.83 -8.66 14.38
CA LEU A 58 11.00 -9.80 14.75
C LEU A 58 11.84 -10.81 15.57
N PRO A 59 11.33 -11.36 16.71
CA PRO A 59 12.02 -12.42 17.45
C PRO A 59 12.27 -13.68 16.61
N ALA A 60 13.27 -14.48 16.99
CA ALA A 60 13.69 -15.67 16.24
C ALA A 60 12.57 -16.71 16.07
N GLU A 61 11.77 -16.92 17.11
CA GLU A 61 10.71 -17.93 17.12
C GLU A 61 9.64 -17.68 16.04
N PRO A 62 8.99 -16.48 15.94
CA PRO A 62 8.08 -16.18 14.85
C PRO A 62 8.70 -16.30 13.45
N ARG A 63 10.00 -15.98 13.28
CA ARG A 63 10.68 -16.02 11.98
C ARG A 63 10.72 -17.43 11.39
N ARG A 64 10.82 -18.47 12.21
CA ARG A 64 10.88 -19.88 11.78
C ARG A 64 9.63 -20.32 11.03
N ARG A 65 8.52 -19.58 11.16
CA ARG A 65 7.26 -19.83 10.48
C ARG A 65 7.14 -19.16 9.12
N ALA A 66 8.16 -18.43 8.68
CA ALA A 66 8.23 -17.88 7.34
C ALA A 66 8.94 -18.85 6.41
N HIS A 67 8.20 -19.45 5.49
CA HIS A 67 8.71 -20.40 4.51
C HIS A 67 8.77 -19.73 3.14
N VAL A 68 9.98 -19.48 2.67
CA VAL A 68 10.18 -18.87 1.36
C VAL A 68 9.87 -19.89 0.27
N VAL A 69 9.08 -19.48 -0.70
CA VAL A 69 8.73 -20.21 -1.91
C VAL A 69 9.15 -19.34 -3.09
N GLU A 70 10.05 -19.87 -3.94
CA GLU A 70 10.51 -19.11 -5.11
C GLU A 70 9.54 -19.24 -6.26
N GLY A 71 9.24 -18.09 -6.88
CA GLY A 71 8.35 -17.99 -8.02
C GLY A 71 8.01 -16.54 -8.35
N SER A 72 7.18 -16.34 -9.38
CA SER A 72 6.75 -15.04 -9.85
C SER A 72 5.27 -15.07 -10.22
N ILE A 73 4.51 -14.08 -9.76
CA ILE A 73 3.12 -13.93 -10.17
C ILE A 73 2.97 -13.72 -11.70
N GLU A 74 4.02 -13.28 -12.37
CA GLU A 74 4.02 -13.04 -13.82
C GLU A 74 4.04 -14.34 -14.64
N GLU A 75 4.20 -15.49 -13.98
CA GLU A 75 4.26 -16.82 -14.57
C GLU A 75 3.04 -17.67 -14.18
N PRO A 76 2.61 -18.63 -15.02
CA PRO A 76 1.52 -19.55 -14.71
C PRO A 76 1.71 -20.23 -13.35
N HIS A 77 0.63 -20.39 -12.61
CA HIS A 77 0.64 -20.92 -11.22
C HIS A 77 1.63 -20.20 -10.29
N CYS A 78 1.87 -18.91 -10.54
CA CYS A 78 2.85 -18.09 -9.81
C CYS A 78 4.30 -18.57 -9.97
N GLY A 79 4.65 -19.25 -11.06
CA GLY A 79 5.99 -19.75 -11.33
C GLY A 79 6.45 -20.85 -10.36
N LEU A 80 5.53 -21.51 -9.68
CA LEU A 80 5.85 -22.58 -8.72
C LEU A 80 6.19 -23.89 -9.44
N GLY A 81 7.32 -24.48 -9.08
CA GLY A 81 7.63 -25.86 -9.44
C GLY A 81 6.58 -26.83 -8.88
N ARG A 82 6.50 -28.04 -9.43
CA ARG A 82 5.46 -29.02 -9.09
C ARG A 82 5.35 -29.27 -7.57
N LEU A 83 6.46 -29.52 -6.90
CA LEU A 83 6.47 -29.87 -5.46
C LEU A 83 5.99 -28.70 -4.59
N GLU A 84 6.47 -27.47 -4.86
CA GLU A 84 6.06 -26.29 -4.11
C GLU A 84 4.59 -25.93 -4.40
N ARG A 85 4.12 -26.14 -5.62
CA ARG A 85 2.72 -25.95 -5.98
C ARG A 85 1.82 -26.92 -5.22
N GLU A 86 2.16 -28.22 -5.20
CA GLU A 86 1.44 -29.25 -4.42
C GLU A 86 1.43 -28.92 -2.93
N ARG A 87 2.56 -28.43 -2.39
CA ARG A 87 2.65 -27.95 -1.01
C ARG A 87 1.71 -26.79 -0.72
N VAL A 88 1.69 -25.77 -1.60
CA VAL A 88 0.80 -24.61 -1.44
C VAL A 88 -0.67 -25.06 -1.50
N ILE A 89 -1.05 -25.88 -2.48
CA ILE A 89 -2.41 -26.39 -2.66
C ILE A 89 -2.87 -27.16 -1.41
N GLY A 90 -2.01 -28.00 -0.85
CA GLY A 90 -2.34 -28.83 0.31
C GLY A 90 -2.30 -28.11 1.65
N ALA A 91 -1.68 -26.90 1.73
CA ALA A 91 -1.46 -26.22 3.01
C ALA A 91 -2.22 -24.92 3.17
N ALA A 92 -2.46 -24.14 2.11
CA ALA A 92 -2.94 -22.77 2.21
C ALA A 92 -4.40 -22.68 2.67
N ASP A 93 -4.62 -22.28 3.92
CA ASP A 93 -5.95 -21.91 4.44
C ASP A 93 -6.39 -20.53 3.97
N LEU A 94 -5.45 -19.60 3.88
CA LEU A 94 -5.65 -18.22 3.44
C LEU A 94 -4.69 -17.90 2.30
N PHE A 95 -5.20 -17.31 1.24
CA PHE A 95 -4.40 -16.78 0.15
C PHE A 95 -4.48 -15.25 0.18
N ILE A 96 -3.34 -14.56 0.34
CA ILE A 96 -3.29 -13.10 0.37
C ILE A 96 -2.48 -12.61 -0.83
N HIS A 97 -3.16 -12.04 -1.82
CA HIS A 97 -2.54 -11.49 -3.02
C HIS A 97 -2.32 -9.99 -2.87
N SER A 98 -1.07 -9.62 -2.52
CA SER A 98 -0.63 -8.23 -2.32
C SER A 98 0.43 -7.78 -3.33
N ALA A 99 0.89 -8.67 -4.20
CA ALA A 99 1.88 -8.33 -5.21
C ALA A 99 1.25 -7.44 -6.29
N ALA A 100 1.92 -6.35 -6.64
CA ALA A 100 1.56 -5.45 -7.73
C ALA A 100 2.74 -4.54 -8.08
N VAL A 101 2.80 -4.06 -9.31
CA VAL A 101 3.65 -2.94 -9.72
C VAL A 101 2.92 -1.64 -9.42
N THR A 102 3.55 -0.77 -8.62
CA THR A 102 2.96 0.48 -8.12
C THR A 102 3.85 1.71 -8.32
N HIS A 103 5.03 1.56 -8.95
CA HIS A 103 5.98 2.67 -9.07
C HIS A 103 5.64 3.59 -10.24
N LEU A 104 5.97 4.88 -10.07
CA LEU A 104 5.90 5.88 -11.13
C LEU A 104 6.85 5.49 -12.26
N GLY A 105 6.38 5.57 -13.51
CA GLY A 105 7.18 5.25 -14.69
C GLY A 105 7.08 3.79 -15.16
N ALA A 106 6.31 2.95 -14.48
CA ALA A 106 5.96 1.63 -15.00
C ALA A 106 5.18 1.77 -16.32
N GLY A 107 5.67 1.10 -17.36
CA GLY A 107 5.00 1.08 -18.67
C GLY A 107 3.69 0.30 -18.65
N ALA A 108 2.91 0.45 -19.74
CA ALA A 108 1.61 -0.24 -19.89
C ALA A 108 1.76 -1.75 -19.79
N GLU A 109 2.76 -2.30 -20.47
CA GLU A 109 3.02 -3.74 -20.51
C GLU A 109 3.46 -4.30 -19.15
N GLU A 110 4.37 -3.62 -18.47
CA GLU A 110 4.81 -4.00 -17.13
C GLU A 110 3.66 -4.00 -16.12
N CYS A 111 2.84 -2.93 -16.13
CA CYS A 111 1.66 -2.86 -15.28
C CYS A 111 0.65 -3.96 -15.61
N HIS A 112 0.41 -4.25 -16.89
CA HIS A 112 -0.53 -5.28 -17.31
C HIS A 112 -0.04 -6.67 -16.90
N ARG A 113 1.21 -7.01 -17.22
CA ARG A 113 1.82 -8.29 -16.89
C ARG A 113 1.80 -8.57 -15.37
N ALA A 114 2.23 -7.60 -14.56
CA ALA A 114 2.27 -7.81 -13.11
C ALA A 114 0.90 -7.70 -12.43
N ASN A 115 0.06 -6.71 -12.81
CA ASN A 115 -1.16 -6.43 -12.07
C ASN A 115 -2.38 -7.21 -12.59
N VAL A 116 -2.48 -7.44 -13.90
CA VAL A 116 -3.61 -8.18 -14.48
C VAL A 116 -3.27 -9.65 -14.61
N LEU A 117 -2.29 -10.00 -15.45
CA LEU A 117 -1.91 -11.41 -15.63
C LEU A 117 -1.40 -12.03 -14.34
N GLY A 118 -0.63 -11.27 -13.54
CA GLY A 118 -0.20 -11.74 -12.22
C GLY A 118 -1.34 -12.01 -11.25
N THR A 119 -2.44 -11.26 -11.34
CA THR A 119 -3.66 -11.56 -10.57
C THR A 119 -4.38 -12.80 -11.13
N GLU A 120 -4.46 -12.96 -12.44
CA GLU A 120 -5.05 -14.15 -13.08
C GLU A 120 -4.28 -15.43 -12.69
N ASN A 121 -2.95 -15.41 -12.72
CA ASN A 121 -2.11 -16.53 -12.27
C ASN A 121 -2.29 -16.86 -10.77
N ALA A 122 -2.46 -15.82 -9.93
CA ALA A 122 -2.76 -16.01 -8.52
C ALA A 122 -4.15 -16.61 -8.29
N LEU A 123 -5.15 -16.19 -9.06
CA LEU A 123 -6.51 -16.74 -9.02
C LEU A 123 -6.55 -18.19 -9.50
N GLU A 124 -5.78 -18.53 -10.54
CA GLU A 124 -5.64 -19.90 -11.01
C GLU A 124 -5.11 -20.83 -9.92
N LEU A 125 -4.02 -20.44 -9.23
CA LEU A 125 -3.49 -21.18 -8.11
C LEU A 125 -4.50 -21.26 -6.94
N ALA A 126 -5.22 -20.16 -6.67
CA ALA A 126 -6.24 -20.12 -5.62
C ALA A 126 -7.42 -21.08 -5.91
N ARG A 127 -7.82 -21.23 -7.19
CA ARG A 127 -8.84 -22.22 -7.60
C ARG A 127 -8.38 -23.65 -7.28
N LEU A 128 -7.11 -23.96 -7.51
CA LEU A 128 -6.56 -25.27 -7.14
C LEU A 128 -6.58 -25.49 -5.61
N CYS A 129 -6.24 -24.45 -4.84
CA CYS A 129 -6.36 -24.51 -3.37
C CYS A 129 -7.83 -24.64 -2.90
N GLN A 130 -8.78 -24.03 -3.59
CA GLN A 130 -10.20 -24.19 -3.31
C GLN A 130 -10.69 -25.59 -3.65
N SER A 131 -10.32 -26.14 -4.79
CA SER A 131 -10.70 -27.49 -5.23
C SER A 131 -10.14 -28.58 -4.31
N SER A 132 -9.01 -28.36 -3.64
CA SER A 132 -8.50 -29.26 -2.61
C SER A 132 -9.30 -29.22 -1.29
N GLY A 133 -10.28 -28.33 -1.18
CA GLY A 133 -11.08 -28.11 0.05
C GLY A 133 -10.34 -27.33 1.14
N ARG A 134 -9.13 -26.84 0.88
CA ARG A 134 -8.29 -26.20 1.89
C ARG A 134 -8.55 -24.70 2.02
N LEU A 135 -8.70 -23.97 0.89
CA LEU A 135 -8.83 -22.53 0.86
C LEU A 135 -10.12 -22.05 1.55
N ARG A 136 -9.96 -21.31 2.64
CA ARG A 136 -11.07 -20.68 3.39
C ARG A 136 -11.38 -19.26 2.95
N ARG A 137 -10.34 -18.50 2.52
CA ARG A 137 -10.45 -17.10 2.09
C ARG A 137 -9.34 -16.73 1.11
N PHE A 138 -9.72 -15.98 0.08
CA PHE A 138 -8.82 -15.28 -0.82
C PHE A 138 -8.91 -13.77 -0.55
N ALA A 139 -7.81 -13.12 -0.11
CA ALA A 139 -7.73 -11.68 0.06
C ALA A 139 -7.08 -11.04 -1.15
N TYR A 140 -7.77 -10.13 -1.80
CA TYR A 140 -7.22 -9.32 -2.90
C TYR A 140 -6.92 -7.90 -2.42
N LEU A 141 -5.65 -7.47 -2.56
CA LEU A 141 -5.24 -6.09 -2.31
C LEU A 141 -5.42 -5.29 -3.61
N SER A 142 -6.58 -4.68 -3.75
CA SER A 142 -6.89 -3.69 -4.77
C SER A 142 -6.31 -2.32 -4.39
N SER A 143 -6.94 -1.25 -4.84
CA SER A 143 -6.62 0.12 -4.49
C SER A 143 -7.90 0.97 -4.64
N TYR A 144 -8.03 2.05 -3.85
CA TYR A 144 -9.09 3.00 -4.12
C TYR A 144 -8.91 3.70 -5.49
N ALA A 145 -7.70 3.65 -6.08
CA ALA A 145 -7.42 4.10 -7.46
C ALA A 145 -8.21 3.30 -8.53
N ALA A 146 -8.80 2.15 -8.20
CA ALA A 146 -9.73 1.43 -9.08
C ALA A 146 -11.02 2.24 -9.38
N SER A 147 -11.27 3.37 -8.69
CA SER A 147 -12.30 4.35 -9.04
C SER A 147 -12.03 5.07 -10.36
N GLY A 148 -10.79 5.05 -10.86
CA GLY A 148 -10.35 5.83 -12.01
C GLY A 148 -10.25 7.32 -11.70
N THR A 149 -10.37 8.16 -12.74
CA THR A 149 -10.21 9.63 -12.64
C THR A 149 -11.42 10.36 -12.06
N ALA A 150 -12.40 9.68 -11.46
CA ALA A 150 -13.52 10.34 -10.80
C ALA A 150 -13.01 11.28 -9.70
N ARG A 151 -13.12 12.59 -9.91
CA ARG A 151 -12.63 13.61 -8.97
C ARG A 151 -13.71 14.06 -7.97
N SER A 152 -14.95 13.66 -8.18
CA SER A 152 -16.11 13.97 -7.34
C SER A 152 -17.14 12.85 -7.45
N GLY A 153 -18.15 12.89 -6.60
CA GLY A 153 -19.20 11.87 -6.55
C GLY A 153 -18.99 10.86 -5.43
N PHE A 154 -19.52 9.67 -5.61
CA PHE A 154 -19.51 8.61 -4.60
C PHE A 154 -18.98 7.30 -5.16
N PHE A 155 -18.04 6.68 -4.45
CA PHE A 155 -17.53 5.36 -4.78
C PHE A 155 -17.92 4.36 -3.70
N ALA A 156 -18.80 3.44 -4.05
CA ALA A 156 -19.29 2.42 -3.15
C ALA A 156 -18.26 1.30 -2.92
N GLU A 157 -18.29 0.70 -1.72
CA GLU A 157 -17.38 -0.41 -1.39
C GLU A 157 -17.64 -1.63 -2.26
N ASP A 158 -18.87 -2.07 -2.37
CA ASP A 158 -19.21 -3.35 -3.03
C ASP A 158 -19.42 -3.25 -4.56
N SER A 159 -18.97 -2.17 -5.20
CA SER A 159 -19.06 -1.99 -6.65
C SER A 159 -17.78 -1.46 -7.29
N LEU A 160 -17.75 -1.51 -8.62
CA LEU A 160 -16.79 -0.80 -9.47
C LEU A 160 -17.55 0.18 -10.37
N PRO A 161 -16.94 1.31 -10.79
CA PRO A 161 -17.53 2.19 -11.79
C PRO A 161 -17.76 1.44 -13.12
N ALA A 162 -18.87 1.70 -13.79
CA ALA A 162 -19.20 0.99 -15.03
C ALA A 162 -18.27 1.36 -16.20
N LYS A 163 -17.90 2.63 -16.33
CA LYS A 163 -17.06 3.14 -17.42
C LYS A 163 -16.08 4.20 -16.91
N PRO A 164 -15.07 3.82 -16.10
CA PRO A 164 -14.11 4.78 -15.59
C PRO A 164 -13.12 5.21 -16.68
N ALA A 165 -12.69 6.47 -16.64
CA ALA A 165 -11.47 6.91 -17.29
C ALA A 165 -10.28 6.72 -16.34
N PHE A 166 -9.06 6.65 -16.86
CA PHE A 166 -7.85 6.40 -16.08
C PHE A 166 -6.77 7.44 -16.41
N ALA A 167 -6.11 7.97 -15.40
CA ALA A 167 -5.01 8.90 -15.57
C ALA A 167 -3.69 8.20 -15.91
N ASN A 168 -3.54 6.95 -15.50
CA ASN A 168 -2.31 6.17 -15.66
C ASN A 168 -2.57 4.67 -15.77
N HIS A 169 -1.51 3.93 -16.11
CA HIS A 169 -1.58 2.48 -16.31
C HIS A 169 -1.86 1.72 -15.01
N TYR A 170 -1.39 2.24 -13.87
CA TYR A 170 -1.65 1.62 -12.57
C TYR A 170 -3.14 1.59 -12.23
N GLU A 171 -3.85 2.73 -12.35
CA GLU A 171 -5.29 2.80 -12.12
C GLU A 171 -6.06 1.82 -13.00
N ARG A 172 -5.75 1.85 -14.32
CA ARG A 172 -6.39 0.96 -15.30
C ARG A 172 -6.19 -0.51 -14.93
N THR A 173 -4.96 -0.91 -14.64
CA THR A 173 -4.66 -2.32 -14.36
C THR A 173 -5.18 -2.79 -13.01
N LYS A 174 -5.26 -1.91 -11.98
CA LYS A 174 -5.92 -2.25 -10.72
C LYS A 174 -7.43 -2.44 -10.88
N TYR A 175 -8.06 -1.62 -11.72
CA TYR A 175 -9.47 -1.80 -12.08
C TYR A 175 -9.71 -3.13 -12.81
N GLN A 176 -8.94 -3.41 -13.87
CA GLN A 176 -9.05 -4.64 -14.64
C GLN A 176 -8.82 -5.90 -13.78
N ALA A 177 -7.79 -5.89 -12.96
CA ALA A 177 -7.50 -6.98 -12.04
C ALA A 177 -8.64 -7.20 -11.03
N GLU A 178 -9.23 -6.13 -10.50
CA GLU A 178 -10.38 -6.27 -9.59
C GLU A 178 -11.62 -6.81 -10.31
N GLN A 179 -11.82 -6.50 -11.60
CA GLN A 179 -12.88 -7.13 -12.39
C GLN A 179 -12.70 -8.66 -12.44
N ARG A 180 -11.49 -9.16 -12.72
CA ARG A 180 -11.19 -10.61 -12.70
C ARG A 180 -11.47 -11.25 -11.35
N VAL A 181 -11.09 -10.56 -10.26
CA VAL A 181 -11.37 -11.04 -8.91
C VAL A 181 -12.87 -11.10 -8.60
N ARG A 182 -13.64 -10.14 -9.12
CA ARG A 182 -15.11 -10.14 -8.98
C ARG A 182 -15.81 -11.22 -9.81
N GLU A 183 -15.26 -11.56 -10.97
CA GLU A 183 -15.71 -12.71 -11.77
C GLU A 183 -15.53 -14.01 -10.97
N GLU A 184 -14.38 -14.21 -10.31
CA GLU A 184 -14.14 -15.37 -9.45
C GLU A 184 -15.04 -15.38 -8.19
N LEU A 185 -15.29 -14.21 -7.61
CA LEU A 185 -16.27 -14.10 -6.51
C LEU A 185 -17.66 -14.56 -6.95
N ALA A 186 -18.10 -14.13 -8.14
CA ALA A 186 -19.39 -14.54 -8.70
C ALA A 186 -19.43 -16.05 -9.03
N ALA A 187 -18.26 -16.65 -9.36
CA ALA A 187 -18.09 -18.09 -9.57
C ALA A 187 -17.98 -18.90 -8.25
N GLY A 188 -18.07 -18.24 -7.09
CA GLY A 188 -18.10 -18.91 -5.77
C GLY A 188 -16.75 -19.01 -5.07
N MET A 189 -15.70 -18.32 -5.54
CA MET A 189 -14.44 -18.21 -4.80
C MET A 189 -14.64 -17.39 -3.52
N PRO A 190 -14.09 -17.80 -2.35
CA PRO A 190 -14.29 -17.11 -1.07
C PRO A 190 -13.45 -15.82 -0.95
N VAL A 191 -13.76 -14.82 -1.77
CA VAL A 191 -13.00 -13.57 -1.91
C VAL A 191 -13.37 -12.53 -0.85
N VAL A 192 -12.37 -11.75 -0.43
CA VAL A 192 -12.49 -10.49 0.31
C VAL A 192 -11.59 -9.46 -0.37
N ILE A 193 -12.14 -8.29 -0.73
CA ILE A 193 -11.41 -7.25 -1.46
C ILE A 193 -11.07 -6.10 -0.51
N PHE A 194 -9.82 -5.64 -0.54
CA PHE A 194 -9.36 -4.48 0.22
C PHE A 194 -8.83 -3.40 -0.72
N ARG A 195 -9.35 -2.18 -0.59
CA ARG A 195 -8.93 -1.00 -1.35
C ARG A 195 -8.26 0.02 -0.42
N PRO A 196 -6.97 -0.17 -0.10
CA PRO A 196 -6.25 0.84 0.67
C PRO A 196 -6.08 2.13 -0.13
N SER A 197 -6.08 3.26 0.57
CA SER A 197 -5.60 4.53 0.05
C SER A 197 -4.06 4.57 0.06
N VAL A 198 -3.47 5.75 -0.14
CA VAL A 198 -2.00 5.90 -0.12
C VAL A 198 -1.46 5.44 1.23
N THR A 199 -0.83 4.27 1.24
CA THR A 199 -0.37 3.64 2.48
C THR A 199 0.97 4.23 2.91
N VAL A 200 1.05 4.69 4.15
CA VAL A 200 2.25 5.28 4.76
C VAL A 200 2.70 4.48 5.98
N GLY A 201 3.77 4.92 6.63
CA GLY A 201 4.38 4.23 7.76
C GLY A 201 3.42 3.88 8.90
N ASP A 202 3.85 2.99 9.79
CA ASP A 202 3.03 2.53 10.91
C ASP A 202 2.80 3.63 11.95
N THR A 203 1.72 3.49 12.71
CA THR A 203 1.26 4.50 13.68
C THR A 203 2.24 4.72 14.85
N LYS A 204 3.07 3.73 15.19
CA LYS A 204 3.95 3.78 16.37
C LYS A 204 5.34 4.31 16.05
N THR A 205 5.92 3.89 14.91
CA THR A 205 7.33 4.15 14.57
C THR A 205 7.50 4.90 13.27
N GLY A 206 6.44 5.05 12.46
CA GLY A 206 6.51 5.60 11.10
C GLY A 206 7.17 4.64 10.10
N ARG A 207 7.54 3.41 10.49
CA ARG A 207 8.26 2.44 9.66
C ARG A 207 7.41 1.96 8.49
N ILE A 208 8.05 1.89 7.33
CA ILE A 208 7.52 1.28 6.11
C ILE A 208 8.65 0.53 5.40
N ALA A 209 8.35 -0.60 4.79
CA ALA A 209 9.36 -1.41 4.13
C ALA A 209 9.72 -0.92 2.71
N SER A 210 8.83 -0.16 2.08
CA SER A 210 9.06 0.38 0.73
C SER A 210 8.42 1.76 0.63
N PHE A 211 9.21 2.74 0.19
CA PHE A 211 8.77 4.12 0.00
C PHE A 211 8.02 4.27 -1.32
N ASN A 212 6.82 4.81 -1.25
CA ASN A 212 5.91 4.97 -2.38
C ASN A 212 5.77 6.43 -2.84
N LEU A 213 4.76 6.69 -3.66
CA LEU A 213 4.44 8.01 -4.23
C LEU A 213 4.40 9.14 -3.20
N PHE A 214 3.85 8.91 -1.99
CA PHE A 214 3.80 9.92 -0.94
C PHE A 214 5.19 10.43 -0.57
N TYR A 215 6.11 9.52 -0.31
CA TYR A 215 7.49 9.87 0.05
C TYR A 215 8.27 10.46 -1.12
N GLN A 216 8.02 9.99 -2.34
CA GLN A 216 8.62 10.54 -3.56
C GLN A 216 8.17 12.00 -3.76
N ALA A 217 6.88 12.29 -3.59
CA ALA A 217 6.36 13.64 -3.65
C ALA A 217 7.01 14.55 -2.60
N VAL A 218 7.08 14.11 -1.33
CA VAL A 218 7.75 14.87 -0.26
C VAL A 218 9.21 15.15 -0.62
N ARG A 219 9.94 14.17 -1.17
CA ARG A 219 11.33 14.34 -1.60
C ARG A 219 11.47 15.37 -2.72
N ILE A 220 10.61 15.32 -3.73
CA ILE A 220 10.62 16.27 -4.85
C ILE A 220 10.31 17.68 -4.35
N PHE A 221 9.25 17.85 -3.57
CA PHE A 221 8.86 19.15 -3.02
C PHE A 221 9.91 19.73 -2.06
N GLY A 222 10.63 18.89 -1.32
CA GLY A 222 11.66 19.33 -0.38
C GLY A 222 13.04 19.59 -0.99
N SER A 223 13.29 19.11 -2.22
CA SER A 223 14.63 19.16 -2.85
C SER A 223 14.96 20.47 -3.55
N GLY A 224 13.98 21.38 -3.71
CA GLY A 224 14.13 22.59 -4.55
C GLY A 224 14.16 22.32 -6.06
N MET A 225 13.76 21.12 -6.49
CA MET A 225 13.64 20.77 -7.92
C MET A 225 12.49 21.49 -8.63
N LEU A 226 11.60 22.14 -7.88
CA LEU A 226 10.49 22.95 -8.38
C LEU A 226 10.56 24.34 -7.78
N SER A 227 10.58 25.37 -8.61
CA SER A 227 10.56 26.78 -8.19
C SER A 227 9.16 27.25 -7.80
N HIS A 228 8.15 26.80 -8.53
CA HIS A 228 6.75 27.17 -8.34
C HIS A 228 5.84 25.94 -8.36
N TRP A 229 4.70 26.04 -7.63
CA TRP A 229 3.66 25.01 -7.61
C TRP A 229 2.28 25.66 -7.45
N PRO A 230 1.20 25.14 -8.06
CA PRO A 230 -0.14 25.65 -7.83
C PRO A 230 -0.52 25.53 -6.35
N ASP A 231 -1.21 26.52 -5.82
CA ASP A 231 -1.68 26.47 -4.42
C ASP A 231 -2.84 25.48 -4.25
N LEU A 232 -2.49 24.28 -3.88
CA LEU A 232 -3.42 23.18 -3.60
C LEU A 232 -3.56 22.88 -2.10
N ARG A 233 -3.16 23.82 -1.22
CA ARG A 233 -3.15 23.59 0.25
C ARG A 233 -4.50 23.17 0.83
N GLN A 234 -5.61 23.59 0.21
CA GLN A 234 -6.97 23.22 0.64
C GLN A 234 -7.38 21.80 0.18
N ARG A 235 -6.61 21.20 -0.72
CA ARG A 235 -6.88 19.82 -1.16
C ARG A 235 -6.45 18.81 -0.11
N LYS A 236 -7.12 17.65 -0.12
CA LYS A 236 -6.82 16.52 0.75
C LYS A 236 -6.27 15.38 -0.06
N VAL A 237 -5.32 14.66 0.54
CA VAL A 237 -4.94 13.31 0.11
C VAL A 237 -5.38 12.33 1.18
N ASN A 238 -6.02 11.25 0.79
CA ASN A 238 -6.31 10.19 1.73
C ASN A 238 -5.07 9.31 1.89
N ILE A 239 -4.53 9.27 3.09
CA ILE A 239 -3.40 8.41 3.48
C ILE A 239 -3.82 7.50 4.63
N VAL A 240 -3.23 6.32 4.70
CA VAL A 240 -3.58 5.31 5.72
C VAL A 240 -2.33 4.65 6.30
N PRO A 241 -2.26 4.43 7.63
CA PRO A 241 -1.14 3.72 8.25
C PRO A 241 -1.10 2.25 7.85
N VAL A 242 0.09 1.73 7.54
CA VAL A 242 0.28 0.34 7.07
C VAL A 242 -0.13 -0.71 8.12
N ASP A 243 0.02 -0.42 9.41
CA ASP A 243 -0.41 -1.32 10.49
C ASP A 243 -1.93 -1.39 10.63
N TYR A 244 -2.66 -0.30 10.31
CA TYR A 244 -4.11 -0.34 10.20
C TYR A 244 -4.53 -1.26 9.07
N VAL A 245 -3.93 -1.11 7.88
CA VAL A 245 -4.21 -1.94 6.70
C VAL A 245 -3.99 -3.43 7.01
N ALA A 246 -2.85 -3.80 7.60
CA ALA A 246 -2.56 -5.18 7.97
C ALA A 246 -3.57 -5.76 8.99
N ARG A 247 -3.97 -4.97 9.99
CA ARG A 247 -4.99 -5.37 10.96
C ARG A 247 -6.37 -5.55 10.32
N ALA A 248 -6.75 -4.66 9.40
CA ALA A 248 -8.03 -4.73 8.67
C ALA A 248 -8.07 -5.98 7.78
N ILE A 249 -7.00 -6.28 7.03
CA ILE A 249 -6.89 -7.49 6.21
C ILE A 249 -7.12 -8.73 7.07
N ARG A 250 -6.36 -8.87 8.16
CA ARG A 250 -6.53 -10.01 9.07
C ARG A 250 -7.96 -10.12 9.59
N ARG A 251 -8.50 -9.00 10.10
CA ARG A 251 -9.87 -9.00 10.66
C ARG A 251 -10.90 -9.40 9.62
N GLY A 252 -10.80 -8.88 8.38
CA GLY A 252 -11.69 -9.24 7.28
C GLY A 252 -11.62 -10.71 6.90
N LEU A 253 -10.45 -11.35 7.04
CA LEU A 253 -10.30 -12.78 6.78
C LEU A 253 -10.78 -13.68 7.92
N GLU A 254 -10.97 -13.14 9.14
CA GLU A 254 -11.46 -13.88 10.31
C GLU A 254 -13.00 -13.85 10.47
N VAL A 255 -13.64 -12.75 10.06
CA VAL A 255 -15.09 -12.59 10.29
C VAL A 255 -15.92 -13.11 9.13
N ALA A 256 -16.96 -13.88 9.44
CA ALA A 256 -17.77 -14.55 8.42
C ALA A 256 -18.49 -13.56 7.48
N TRP A 257 -19.01 -12.45 8.02
CA TRP A 257 -19.78 -11.47 7.26
C TRP A 257 -18.95 -10.68 6.23
N ALA A 258 -17.60 -10.73 6.31
CA ALA A 258 -16.73 -10.06 5.35
C ALA A 258 -16.59 -10.81 4.01
N LEU A 259 -17.07 -12.05 3.95
CA LEU A 259 -17.04 -12.83 2.71
C LEU A 259 -17.83 -12.10 1.61
N GLY A 260 -17.23 -11.98 0.44
CA GLY A 260 -17.80 -11.29 -0.72
C GLY A 260 -17.83 -9.77 -0.61
N ARG A 261 -17.33 -9.18 0.47
CA ARG A 261 -17.34 -7.73 0.68
C ARG A 261 -16.05 -7.08 0.23
N THR A 262 -16.18 -5.80 -0.11
CA THR A 262 -15.08 -4.90 -0.38
C THR A 262 -14.95 -3.89 0.76
N PHE A 263 -13.72 -3.47 1.06
CA PHE A 263 -13.40 -2.56 2.16
C PHE A 263 -12.52 -1.41 1.66
N HIS A 264 -13.00 -0.17 1.79
CA HIS A 264 -12.16 1.01 1.58
C HIS A 264 -11.33 1.27 2.85
N LEU A 265 -10.05 0.91 2.80
CA LEU A 265 -9.12 1.12 3.91
C LEU A 265 -8.51 2.51 3.81
N VAL A 266 -9.19 3.48 4.39
CA VAL A 266 -8.92 4.91 4.29
C VAL A 266 -8.87 5.55 5.67
N SER A 267 -8.35 6.77 5.77
CA SER A 267 -8.46 7.56 7.00
C SER A 267 -9.77 8.34 7.05
N ARG A 268 -10.22 8.63 8.27
CA ARG A 268 -11.48 9.34 8.54
C ARG A 268 -11.48 10.77 7.98
N ASN A 269 -10.36 11.47 8.13
CA ASN A 269 -10.25 12.91 7.84
C ASN A 269 -9.42 13.24 6.59
N GLY A 270 -8.65 12.27 6.06
CA GLY A 270 -7.61 12.56 5.09
C GLY A 270 -6.47 13.41 5.68
N CYS A 271 -5.50 13.76 4.86
CA CYS A 271 -4.43 14.70 5.18
C CYS A 271 -4.62 15.96 4.33
N LEU A 272 -4.81 17.13 4.94
CA LEU A 272 -4.76 18.40 4.24
C LEU A 272 -3.33 18.65 3.76
N LEU A 273 -3.17 19.06 2.52
CA LEU A 273 -1.86 19.44 2.01
C LEU A 273 -1.27 20.61 2.78
N LYS A 274 -2.12 21.51 3.31
CA LYS A 274 -1.68 22.59 4.21
C LYS A 274 -0.90 22.04 5.40
N ASP A 275 -1.41 21.01 6.08
CA ASP A 275 -0.75 20.43 7.26
C ASP A 275 0.60 19.82 6.90
N LEU A 276 0.70 19.20 5.71
CA LEU A 276 1.96 18.66 5.22
C LEU A 276 2.95 19.80 4.87
N PHE A 277 2.49 20.85 4.18
CA PHE A 277 3.33 22.00 3.88
C PHE A 277 3.80 22.75 5.13
N ASP A 278 2.93 22.93 6.11
CA ASP A 278 3.27 23.61 7.38
C ASP A 278 4.27 22.77 8.19
N LEU A 279 4.11 21.46 8.20
CA LEU A 279 5.08 20.54 8.80
C LEU A 279 6.44 20.62 8.12
N VAL A 280 6.44 20.64 6.78
CA VAL A 280 7.65 20.67 5.97
C VAL A 280 8.37 22.03 6.13
N LYS A 281 7.64 23.16 6.23
CA LYS A 281 8.20 24.51 6.52
C LYS A 281 8.90 24.60 7.88
N ALA A 282 8.54 23.77 8.84
CA ALA A 282 9.21 23.72 10.15
C ALA A 282 10.67 23.21 10.06
N PHE A 283 11.10 22.74 8.88
CA PHE A 283 12.44 22.24 8.64
C PHE A 283 13.26 23.27 7.82
N PRO A 284 14.31 23.89 8.41
CA PRO A 284 14.96 25.09 7.87
C PRO A 284 15.72 24.89 6.54
N HIS A 285 15.94 23.64 6.12
CA HIS A 285 16.71 23.33 4.92
C HIS A 285 15.85 22.93 3.70
N LEU A 286 14.51 22.90 3.84
CA LEU A 286 13.62 22.57 2.73
C LEU A 286 13.42 23.75 1.81
N ARG A 287 13.67 23.54 0.55
CA ARG A 287 13.38 24.50 -0.53
C ARG A 287 12.00 24.20 -1.12
N ILE A 288 10.95 24.59 -0.38
CA ILE A 288 9.57 24.44 -0.84
C ILE A 288 9.33 25.38 -2.02
N PRO A 289 8.65 24.92 -3.09
CA PRO A 289 8.29 25.79 -4.20
C PRO A 289 7.39 26.92 -3.74
N LYS A 290 7.51 28.09 -4.42
CA LYS A 290 6.59 29.21 -4.23
C LYS A 290 5.18 28.76 -4.65
N LEU A 291 4.23 28.85 -3.74
CA LEU A 291 2.82 28.52 -4.03
C LEU A 291 2.17 29.67 -4.77
N VAL A 292 1.61 29.38 -5.94
CA VAL A 292 0.98 30.35 -6.84
C VAL A 292 -0.54 30.14 -6.83
N PRO A 293 -1.35 31.16 -6.56
CA PRO A 293 -2.79 31.06 -6.64
C PRO A 293 -3.24 30.47 -7.99
N MET A 294 -4.26 29.61 -7.98
CA MET A 294 -4.72 28.91 -9.21
C MET A 294 -5.07 29.88 -10.35
N ALA A 295 -5.61 31.08 -10.05
CA ALA A 295 -5.93 32.09 -11.05
C ALA A 295 -4.69 32.70 -11.75
N GLN A 296 -3.50 32.54 -11.15
CA GLN A 296 -2.21 33.04 -11.66
C GLN A 296 -1.29 31.94 -12.11
N TRP A 297 -1.73 30.67 -11.94
CA TRP A 297 -0.90 29.50 -12.26
C TRP A 297 -0.76 29.33 -13.77
N SER A 298 0.48 29.17 -14.21
CA SER A 298 0.82 28.83 -15.59
C SER A 298 2.08 27.97 -15.64
N LEU A 299 2.15 26.99 -16.54
CA LEU A 299 3.33 26.19 -16.79
C LEU A 299 4.54 27.04 -17.26
N HIS A 300 4.31 28.23 -17.82
CA HIS A 300 5.39 29.16 -18.21
C HIS A 300 6.21 29.69 -17.03
N LEU A 301 5.72 29.56 -15.80
CA LEU A 301 6.49 29.86 -14.58
C LEU A 301 7.62 28.86 -14.32
N LEU A 302 7.61 27.72 -14.99
CA LEU A 302 8.53 26.61 -14.81
C LEU A 302 9.48 26.52 -15.99
N SER A 303 10.75 26.20 -15.72
CA SER A 303 11.70 25.78 -16.74
C SER A 303 11.27 24.48 -17.42
N HIS A 304 11.79 24.17 -18.60
CA HIS A 304 11.48 22.93 -19.32
C HIS A 304 11.66 21.64 -18.46
N LYS A 305 12.73 21.61 -17.65
CA LYS A 305 13.01 20.50 -16.72
C LYS A 305 11.92 20.40 -15.62
N GLU A 306 11.55 21.52 -15.04
CA GLU A 306 10.49 21.58 -14.02
C GLU A 306 9.13 21.21 -14.58
N GLN A 307 8.81 21.61 -15.83
CA GLN A 307 7.59 21.20 -16.50
C GLN A 307 7.48 19.68 -16.68
N ALA A 308 8.59 19.00 -16.98
CA ALA A 308 8.60 17.53 -17.06
C ALA A 308 8.29 16.89 -15.69
N ILE A 309 8.90 17.41 -14.62
CA ILE A 309 8.61 16.97 -13.25
C ILE A 309 7.15 17.23 -12.88
N HIS A 310 6.66 18.45 -13.21
CA HIS A 310 5.26 18.84 -12.95
C HIS A 310 4.28 17.88 -13.63
N ARG A 311 4.47 17.59 -14.92
CA ARG A 311 3.60 16.65 -15.67
C ARG A 311 3.59 15.25 -15.06
N ALA A 312 4.75 14.75 -14.61
CA ALA A 312 4.83 13.46 -13.93
C ALA A 312 4.02 13.48 -12.61
N LEU A 313 4.19 14.53 -11.79
CA LEU A 313 3.42 14.69 -10.56
C LEU A 313 1.93 14.89 -10.83
N GLU A 314 1.58 15.62 -11.88
CA GLU A 314 0.18 15.81 -12.31
C GLU A 314 -0.49 14.48 -12.65
N THR A 315 0.18 13.64 -13.42
CA THR A 315 -0.35 12.32 -13.83
C THR A 315 -0.56 11.37 -12.66
N TYR A 316 0.33 11.40 -11.66
CA TYR A 316 0.36 10.39 -10.60
C TYR A 316 -0.08 10.90 -9.23
N LEU A 317 0.03 12.22 -8.93
CA LEU A 317 -0.34 12.77 -7.63
C LEU A 317 -1.72 13.42 -7.65
N LEU A 318 -2.04 14.22 -8.66
CA LEU A 318 -3.31 14.96 -8.70
C LEU A 318 -4.56 14.07 -8.71
N PRO A 319 -4.59 12.87 -9.30
CA PRO A 319 -5.72 11.96 -9.16
C PRO A 319 -6.06 11.60 -7.71
N TYR A 320 -5.07 11.65 -6.81
CA TYR A 320 -5.26 11.39 -5.38
C TYR A 320 -5.69 12.62 -4.56
N LEU A 321 -5.66 13.81 -5.19
CA LEU A 321 -6.13 15.07 -4.59
C LEU A 321 -7.55 15.38 -5.06
N ASN A 322 -8.47 14.50 -4.79
CA ASN A 322 -9.86 14.60 -5.25
C ASN A 322 -10.85 14.74 -4.08
N ASP A 323 -12.08 15.13 -4.42
CA ASP A 323 -13.20 15.25 -3.49
C ASP A 323 -14.15 14.04 -3.59
N LEU A 324 -13.65 12.89 -4.07
CA LEU A 324 -14.40 11.66 -4.19
C LEU A 324 -14.79 11.14 -2.79
N ARG A 325 -16.07 10.99 -2.56
CA ARG A 325 -16.60 10.42 -1.32
C ARG A 325 -16.51 8.90 -1.39
N LEU A 326 -15.70 8.32 -0.52
CA LEU A 326 -15.55 6.88 -0.41
C LEU A 326 -16.55 6.34 0.62
N GLU A 327 -17.34 5.34 0.25
CA GLU A 327 -18.12 4.60 1.24
C GLU A 327 -17.15 3.87 2.19
N THR A 328 -17.46 3.87 3.47
CA THR A 328 -16.64 3.23 4.51
C THR A 328 -17.44 2.35 5.46
N ARG A 329 -18.69 2.06 5.14
CA ARG A 329 -19.61 1.31 6.02
C ARG A 329 -19.06 -0.07 6.39
N ASN A 330 -18.56 -0.81 5.40
CA ASN A 330 -17.95 -2.12 5.63
C ASN A 330 -16.66 -1.97 6.44
N ALA A 331 -15.80 -1.01 6.06
CA ALA A 331 -14.52 -0.77 6.74
C ALA A 331 -14.72 -0.33 8.20
N GLU A 332 -15.65 0.56 8.49
CA GLU A 332 -15.97 1.02 9.85
C GLU A 332 -16.55 -0.09 10.73
N ARG A 333 -17.38 -0.97 10.15
CA ARG A 333 -17.86 -2.16 10.84
C ARG A 333 -16.73 -3.13 11.18
N LEU A 334 -15.70 -3.17 10.34
CA LEU A 334 -14.56 -4.06 10.50
C LEU A 334 -13.59 -3.55 11.56
N LEU A 335 -13.21 -2.26 11.47
CA LEU A 335 -12.22 -1.60 12.33
C LEU A 335 -12.40 -0.08 12.26
N ALA A 336 -12.32 0.61 13.39
CA ALA A 336 -12.41 2.08 13.43
C ALA A 336 -11.37 2.71 12.49
N LEU A 337 -11.82 3.67 11.68
CA LEU A 337 -10.94 4.37 10.73
C LEU A 337 -9.88 5.19 11.48
N PRO A 338 -8.62 5.16 11.04
CA PRO A 338 -7.55 5.95 11.64
C PRO A 338 -7.76 7.44 11.39
N VAL A 339 -7.33 8.25 12.34
CA VAL A 339 -7.27 9.71 12.22
C VAL A 339 -5.83 10.12 11.93
N ILE A 340 -5.64 10.94 10.90
CA ILE A 340 -4.33 11.50 10.54
C ILE A 340 -4.16 12.84 11.28
N ASN A 341 -3.05 13.00 11.97
CA ASN A 341 -2.71 14.22 12.68
C ASN A 341 -1.22 14.61 12.45
N PRO A 342 -0.82 15.86 12.76
CA PRO A 342 0.55 16.32 12.53
C PRO A 342 1.63 15.48 13.24
N THR A 343 1.35 14.95 14.42
CA THR A 343 2.29 14.10 15.17
C THR A 343 2.57 12.80 14.42
N PHE A 344 1.54 12.18 13.85
CA PHE A 344 1.69 10.99 13.03
C PHE A 344 2.48 11.30 11.75
N LEU A 345 2.13 12.39 11.04
CA LEU A 345 2.84 12.81 9.83
C LEU A 345 4.33 13.06 10.10
N ARG A 346 4.64 13.77 11.19
CA ARG A 346 6.03 14.00 11.64
C ARG A 346 6.78 12.67 11.80
N ARG A 347 6.21 11.72 12.51
CA ARG A 347 6.82 10.39 12.74
C ARG A 347 7.10 9.63 11.45
N VAL A 348 6.16 9.69 10.48
CA VAL A 348 6.32 9.08 9.16
C VAL A 348 7.49 9.69 8.40
N LEU A 349 7.66 11.01 8.45
CA LEU A 349 8.75 11.72 7.79
C LEU A 349 10.10 11.50 8.51
N GLU A 350 10.12 11.55 9.84
CA GLU A 350 11.31 11.25 10.65
C GLU A 350 11.86 9.85 10.38
N TYR A 351 10.97 8.86 10.20
CA TYR A 351 11.40 7.53 9.80
C TYR A 351 12.05 7.54 8.41
N ALA A 352 11.47 8.23 7.44
CA ALA A 352 12.01 8.30 6.08
C ALA A 352 13.41 8.94 6.04
N VAL A 353 13.67 9.93 6.91
CA VAL A 353 15.01 10.51 7.11
C VAL A 353 15.96 9.49 7.75
N LYS A 354 15.55 8.88 8.85
CA LYS A 354 16.35 7.88 9.57
C LYS A 354 16.73 6.71 8.67
N ALA A 355 15.86 6.34 7.75
CA ALA A 355 16.10 5.29 6.75
C ALA A 355 16.94 5.75 5.55
N GLY A 356 17.41 7.01 5.51
CA GLY A 356 18.22 7.57 4.43
C GLY A 356 17.47 7.82 3.11
N TYR A 357 16.12 7.73 3.14
CA TYR A 357 15.31 8.01 1.94
C TYR A 357 15.10 9.49 1.70
N LEU A 358 14.85 10.25 2.77
CA LEU A 358 14.86 11.71 2.75
C LEU A 358 16.21 12.19 3.31
N PRO A 359 16.90 13.16 2.67
CA PRO A 359 18.18 13.67 3.16
C PRO A 359 18.07 14.21 4.58
N ALA A 360 19.05 13.89 5.45
CA ALA A 360 19.07 14.37 6.83
C ALA A 360 19.15 15.89 6.91
N GLU A 361 19.83 16.51 5.98
CA GLU A 361 19.96 17.96 5.81
C GLU A 361 18.61 18.65 5.59
N ILE A 362 17.60 17.90 5.10
CA ILE A 362 16.23 18.36 4.95
C ILE A 362 15.59 18.64 6.33
N PHE A 363 16.03 17.96 7.40
CA PHE A 363 15.32 17.99 8.68
C PHE A 363 16.10 18.59 9.84
N GLY A 364 17.28 19.12 9.67
CA GLY A 364 18.11 19.70 10.75
C GLY A 364 18.27 18.79 12.00
N PRO A 365 19.11 19.10 12.97
CA PRO A 365 19.20 18.33 14.20
C PRO A 365 17.85 18.39 14.92
N LEU A 366 17.29 17.22 15.25
CA LEU A 366 16.09 17.08 16.09
C LEU A 366 16.30 17.89 17.36
N SER A 367 15.56 18.98 17.56
CA SER A 367 15.55 19.70 18.84
C SER A 367 15.13 18.68 19.90
N ARG A 368 16.09 18.29 20.74
CA ARG A 368 15.81 17.52 21.96
C ARG A 368 14.74 18.29 22.70
N GLY A 369 13.63 17.60 23.02
CA GLY A 369 12.48 18.19 23.67
C GLY A 369 12.90 19.12 24.80
N VAL A 370 12.27 20.29 24.83
CA VAL A 370 12.34 21.22 25.97
C VAL A 370 11.85 20.43 27.17
N GLY A 371 12.81 20.04 28.02
CA GLY A 371 12.52 19.49 29.33
C GLY A 371 11.72 20.53 30.11
N THR A 372 10.50 20.22 30.48
CA THR A 372 9.76 20.91 31.51
C THR A 372 10.54 20.76 32.79
N THR A 373 11.35 21.74 33.14
CA THR A 373 11.83 21.97 34.49
C THR A 373 10.62 22.35 35.31
N VAL A 374 10.11 21.40 36.09
CA VAL A 374 9.23 21.69 37.22
C VAL A 374 10.16 22.30 38.27
N ALA A 375 10.07 23.60 38.46
CA ALA A 375 10.65 24.28 39.62
C ALA A 375 9.75 24.05 40.82
N GLY A 376 10.40 23.80 41.95
CA GLY A 376 9.99 23.41 43.28
C GLY A 376 8.78 24.01 43.97
#